data_3e5f9ea31d5b06e425d4aa846df946f5
#
_entry.id   3e5f9ea31d5b06e425d4aa846df946f5
#
_cell.length_a   1.000
_cell.length_b   1.000
_cell.length_c   1.000
_cell.angle_alpha   90.00
_cell.angle_beta   90.00
_cell.angle_gamma   90.00
#
_symmetry.space_group_name_H-M   'P 1'
#
loop_
_entity.id
_entity.type
_entity.pdbx_description
1 polymer ?
#
loop_
_entity_poly.entity_id
_entity_poly.type
_entity_poly.pdbx_seq_one_letter_code
_entity_poly.pdbx_strand_id
1 'polypeptide(L)'
;MNAHPPMESADGRSVVVVGSGFGGLSTACYLADAGADVTVLEKNEQLGGRASRLHADGFRFDMGPSWYLMPDVFEDFFGDFGRDPAQYYSLERLDPHYRIFFKDGDRVDLVPDLEANRETFESYEPGAGEALDEYLEQAAYTYDVGMEHFVYEDRSRLRDFVDLDVLRYAHGLSLLGTMQDHVEDYFDHPKLQQIVQYSLVFLGGAPNNTPALYNLMSHVDFNLGVYYPENGMGGVVDGVVAMAEELGVEFHTDHPVAEIRGRDGAFAVRTEGGREFFPDEVVSDADYAHTEQELLVPEDRQYDADYWDSRTYAPSAFLLYLGVEGDVDPLAHHTLVLPTDWDDHFDTIFGDDLSWPEDPAYYLCVPSETDDTVAPEGHSNLFALVPIAPGLDDSPARREQFRDLLLDDIATHTGVDIRDRIVFEETFSVSEFGERYNSMQGTALGLAHTLRQTSLFRPPHASTVVDGLYFTGSYTTPGIGVPMCLISGQLTAERMATER
;
A
#
# COMPACT_ATOMS: atom_id res chain seq x y z
N MET A 1 -13.30 19.97 4.08
CA MET A 1 -12.16 20.86 3.82
C MET A 1 -11.72 21.50 5.12
N ASN A 2 -10.91 20.83 5.90
CA ASN A 2 -10.14 21.44 6.98
C ASN A 2 -8.73 21.62 6.42
N ALA A 3 -8.43 22.83 5.88
CA ALA A 3 -7.05 23.16 5.54
C ALA A 3 -6.23 22.98 6.82
N HIS A 4 -5.26 22.09 6.79
CA HIS A 4 -4.32 21.95 7.90
C HIS A 4 -3.65 23.29 8.17
N PRO A 5 -3.38 23.65 9.43
CA PRO A 5 -2.66 24.89 9.72
C PRO A 5 -1.31 24.86 9.00
N PRO A 6 -0.87 25.99 8.41
CA PRO A 6 0.42 26.05 7.75
C PRO A 6 1.52 25.61 8.72
N MET A 7 2.41 24.74 8.25
CA MET A 7 3.55 24.29 9.06
C MET A 7 4.41 25.49 9.51
N GLU A 8 5.03 25.36 10.68
CA GLU A 8 6.02 26.35 11.11
C GLU A 8 7.18 26.40 10.10
N SER A 9 7.68 27.61 9.82
CA SER A 9 8.73 27.84 8.82
C SER A 9 9.96 26.99 9.09
N ALA A 10 10.42 26.29 8.05
CA ALA A 10 11.68 25.53 8.02
C ALA A 10 12.82 26.28 7.30
N ASP A 11 12.67 27.61 7.11
CA ASP A 11 13.62 28.46 6.38
C ASP A 11 15.07 28.24 6.80
N GLY A 12 15.91 27.95 5.82
CA GLY A 12 17.36 27.81 5.97
C GLY A 12 17.83 26.47 6.53
N ARG A 13 16.94 25.47 6.68
CA ARG A 13 17.33 24.11 7.01
C ARG A 13 17.54 23.29 5.76
N SER A 14 18.58 22.48 5.79
CA SER A 14 18.84 21.47 4.76
C SER A 14 18.40 20.10 5.25
N VAL A 15 17.61 19.40 4.42
CA VAL A 15 17.07 18.06 4.76
C VAL A 15 17.42 17.07 3.65
N VAL A 16 17.91 15.90 4.04
CA VAL A 16 18.04 14.76 3.13
C VAL A 16 16.95 13.75 3.43
N VAL A 17 16.17 13.41 2.41
CA VAL A 17 15.19 12.31 2.42
C VAL A 17 15.82 11.11 1.75
N VAL A 18 15.86 9.97 2.45
CA VAL A 18 16.42 8.71 1.94
C VAL A 18 15.26 7.82 1.50
N GLY A 19 15.13 7.63 0.20
CA GLY A 19 14.00 6.94 -0.45
C GLY A 19 12.95 7.89 -1.01
N SER A 20 12.36 7.49 -2.12
CA SER A 20 11.36 8.26 -2.87
C SER A 20 10.02 7.54 -2.98
N GLY A 21 9.64 6.75 -1.98
CA GLY A 21 8.28 6.24 -1.85
C GLY A 21 7.29 7.37 -1.53
N PHE A 22 6.01 7.09 -1.51
CA PHE A 22 4.99 8.11 -1.26
C PHE A 22 5.17 8.85 0.08
N GLY A 23 5.69 8.17 1.12
CA GLY A 23 6.02 8.81 2.40
C GLY A 23 7.14 9.85 2.25
N GLY A 24 8.24 9.47 1.58
CA GLY A 24 9.37 10.34 1.31
C GLY A 24 9.01 11.52 0.43
N LEU A 25 8.28 11.28 -0.67
CA LEU A 25 7.78 12.31 -1.58
C LEU A 25 6.86 13.31 -0.86
N SER A 26 5.92 12.81 -0.06
CA SER A 26 5.01 13.64 0.73
C SER A 26 5.76 14.49 1.74
N THR A 27 6.66 13.87 2.53
CA THR A 27 7.49 14.61 3.50
C THR A 27 8.32 15.70 2.80
N ALA A 28 8.89 15.39 1.63
CA ALA A 28 9.68 16.34 0.86
C ALA A 28 8.85 17.55 0.40
N CYS A 29 7.60 17.32 -0.06
CA CYS A 29 6.69 18.40 -0.45
C CYS A 29 6.38 19.32 0.73
N TYR A 30 5.96 18.78 1.88
CA TYR A 30 5.62 19.60 3.07
C TYR A 30 6.82 20.38 3.59
N LEU A 31 8.01 19.80 3.63
CA LEU A 31 9.22 20.47 4.08
C LEU A 31 9.67 21.58 3.13
N ALA A 32 9.60 21.33 1.80
CA ALA A 32 9.95 22.33 0.81
C ALA A 32 8.96 23.51 0.81
N ASP A 33 7.66 23.26 0.95
CA ASP A 33 6.62 24.29 1.08
C ASP A 33 6.86 25.15 2.35
N ALA A 34 7.34 24.53 3.43
CA ALA A 34 7.74 25.24 4.65
C ALA A 34 9.08 25.99 4.52
N GLY A 35 9.78 25.93 3.38
CA GLY A 35 11.01 26.67 3.09
C GLY A 35 12.33 25.95 3.37
N ALA A 36 12.29 24.62 3.59
CA ALA A 36 13.52 23.81 3.71
C ALA A 36 14.18 23.61 2.34
N ASP A 37 15.51 23.42 2.34
CA ASP A 37 16.30 22.95 1.19
C ASP A 37 16.31 21.41 1.22
N VAL A 38 15.49 20.78 0.37
CA VAL A 38 15.23 19.33 0.42
C VAL A 38 15.90 18.61 -0.74
N THR A 39 16.69 17.59 -0.41
CA THR A 39 17.31 16.66 -1.37
C THR A 39 16.81 15.24 -1.11
N VAL A 40 16.25 14.60 -2.12
CA VAL A 40 15.81 13.19 -2.08
C VAL A 40 16.86 12.29 -2.74
N LEU A 41 17.31 11.26 -2.03
CA LEU A 41 18.24 10.24 -2.53
C LEU A 41 17.50 8.93 -2.75
N GLU A 42 17.38 8.51 -4.00
CA GLU A 42 16.75 7.24 -4.40
C GLU A 42 17.82 6.23 -4.85
N LYS A 43 17.70 5.00 -4.34
CA LYS A 43 18.58 3.88 -4.66
C LYS A 43 18.45 3.45 -6.11
N ASN A 44 17.21 3.37 -6.60
CA ASN A 44 16.87 2.84 -7.90
C ASN A 44 16.97 3.92 -9.01
N GLU A 45 16.80 3.45 -10.25
CA GLU A 45 16.83 4.26 -11.47
C GLU A 45 15.58 5.15 -11.64
N GLN A 46 14.50 4.89 -10.88
CA GLN A 46 13.24 5.62 -10.95
C GLN A 46 12.70 5.94 -9.57
N LEU A 47 11.93 7.02 -9.47
CA LEU A 47 11.25 7.46 -8.25
C LEU A 47 9.95 6.67 -8.03
N GLY A 48 9.38 6.73 -6.81
CA GLY A 48 8.09 6.13 -6.46
C GLY A 48 8.18 4.87 -5.59
N GLY A 49 9.38 4.36 -5.33
CA GLY A 49 9.57 3.18 -4.48
C GLY A 49 8.81 1.96 -5.01
N ARG A 50 7.90 1.40 -4.21
CA ARG A 50 7.06 0.25 -4.61
C ARG A 50 6.05 0.55 -5.72
N ALA A 51 5.77 1.81 -6.03
CA ALA A 51 4.97 2.23 -7.18
C ALA A 51 5.81 2.45 -8.45
N SER A 52 6.93 1.75 -8.58
CA SER A 52 7.76 1.73 -9.78
C SER A 52 7.00 1.11 -10.96
N ARG A 53 7.50 1.38 -12.18
CA ARG A 53 6.98 0.82 -13.43
C ARG A 53 7.98 -0.11 -14.08
N LEU A 54 7.51 -1.22 -14.64
CA LEU A 54 8.26 -2.09 -15.54
C LEU A 54 7.91 -1.73 -16.98
N HIS A 55 8.92 -1.38 -17.77
CA HIS A 55 8.79 -1.16 -19.21
C HIS A 55 9.60 -2.22 -19.94
N ALA A 56 8.95 -3.08 -20.71
CA ALA A 56 9.60 -4.12 -21.47
C ALA A 56 8.81 -4.47 -22.75
N ASP A 57 9.50 -4.61 -23.87
CA ASP A 57 8.95 -5.05 -25.16
C ASP A 57 7.68 -4.31 -25.63
N GLY A 58 7.54 -3.03 -25.24
CA GLY A 58 6.39 -2.18 -25.54
C GLY A 58 5.23 -2.29 -24.54
N PHE A 59 5.37 -3.15 -23.52
CA PHE A 59 4.43 -3.23 -22.41
C PHE A 59 4.86 -2.30 -21.26
N ARG A 60 3.87 -1.83 -20.51
CA ARG A 60 4.05 -1.09 -19.27
C ARG A 60 3.22 -1.73 -18.16
N PHE A 61 3.84 -1.99 -17.02
CA PHE A 61 3.18 -2.53 -15.83
C PHE A 61 3.49 -1.64 -14.62
N ASP A 62 2.51 -1.41 -13.77
CA ASP A 62 2.76 -0.98 -12.39
C ASP A 62 3.30 -2.17 -11.60
N MET A 63 4.41 -1.97 -10.86
CA MET A 63 5.13 -3.08 -10.21
C MET A 63 4.57 -3.47 -8.85
N GLY A 64 3.53 -2.83 -8.37
CA GLY A 64 2.95 -3.09 -7.06
C GLY A 64 1.52 -2.58 -6.94
N PRO A 65 1.30 -1.39 -6.34
CA PRO A 65 -0.03 -0.83 -6.21
C PRO A 65 -0.64 -0.57 -7.60
N SER A 66 -1.88 -1.00 -7.78
CA SER A 66 -2.63 -0.87 -9.03
C SER A 66 -4.07 -0.36 -8.80
N TRP A 67 -4.50 -0.33 -7.54
CA TRP A 67 -5.79 0.19 -7.12
C TRP A 67 -5.64 1.65 -6.68
N TYR A 68 -6.34 2.56 -7.34
CA TYR A 68 -6.45 3.93 -6.87
C TYR A 68 -7.73 4.06 -6.04
N LEU A 69 -7.55 4.11 -4.73
CA LEU A 69 -8.59 4.20 -3.72
C LEU A 69 -8.42 5.47 -2.91
N MET A 70 -9.47 5.92 -2.19
CA MET A 70 -9.44 7.10 -1.32
C MET A 70 -9.01 8.38 -2.09
N PRO A 71 -9.71 8.75 -3.17
CA PRO A 71 -9.37 9.94 -3.96
C PRO A 71 -9.35 11.22 -3.12
N ASP A 72 -10.16 11.30 -2.09
CA ASP A 72 -10.22 12.39 -1.11
C ASP A 72 -8.88 12.67 -0.42
N VAL A 73 -8.11 11.62 -0.09
CA VAL A 73 -6.77 11.79 0.51
C VAL A 73 -5.79 12.44 -0.46
N PHE A 74 -5.87 12.09 -1.74
CA PHE A 74 -5.04 12.74 -2.75
C PHE A 74 -5.48 14.18 -3.02
N GLU A 75 -6.81 14.42 -3.05
CA GLU A 75 -7.37 15.77 -3.17
C GLU A 75 -6.92 16.66 -2.01
N ASP A 76 -6.96 16.16 -0.78
CA ASP A 76 -6.50 16.88 0.41
C ASP A 76 -4.98 17.14 0.32
N PHE A 77 -4.19 16.11 -0.02
CA PHE A 77 -2.74 16.24 -0.16
C PHE A 77 -2.34 17.33 -1.18
N PHE A 78 -2.88 17.30 -2.39
CA PHE A 78 -2.59 18.34 -3.39
C PHE A 78 -3.18 19.70 -2.97
N GLY A 79 -4.35 19.66 -2.32
CA GLY A 79 -5.05 20.85 -1.81
C GLY A 79 -4.27 21.63 -0.77
N ASP A 80 -3.48 20.98 0.08
CA ASP A 80 -2.61 21.61 1.07
C ASP A 80 -1.57 22.52 0.42
N PHE A 81 -1.15 22.23 -0.82
CA PHE A 81 -0.23 23.05 -1.62
C PHE A 81 -0.96 24.02 -2.59
N GLY A 82 -2.30 24.13 -2.47
CA GLY A 82 -3.11 24.94 -3.37
C GLY A 82 -3.16 24.41 -4.80
N ARG A 83 -3.05 23.11 -4.97
CA ARG A 83 -3.09 22.36 -6.23
C ARG A 83 -4.33 21.46 -6.28
N ASP A 84 -4.60 20.95 -7.48
CA ASP A 84 -5.63 19.94 -7.73
C ASP A 84 -4.96 18.76 -8.44
N PRO A 85 -5.14 17.50 -8.00
CA PRO A 85 -4.56 16.34 -8.68
C PRO A 85 -4.90 16.28 -10.16
N ALA A 86 -6.07 16.80 -10.58
CA ALA A 86 -6.47 16.90 -11.99
C ALA A 86 -5.56 17.80 -12.85
N GLN A 87 -4.67 18.59 -12.26
CA GLN A 87 -3.64 19.34 -12.98
C GLN A 87 -2.46 18.45 -13.40
N TYR A 88 -2.31 17.28 -12.80
CA TYR A 88 -1.17 16.39 -12.97
C TYR A 88 -1.56 15.06 -13.63
N TYR A 89 -2.72 14.50 -13.32
CA TYR A 89 -3.25 13.27 -13.93
C TYR A 89 -4.77 13.27 -13.92
N SER A 90 -5.38 12.48 -14.82
CA SER A 90 -6.82 12.25 -14.83
C SER A 90 -7.18 10.91 -14.19
N LEU A 91 -8.41 10.79 -13.71
CA LEU A 91 -8.94 9.56 -13.12
C LEU A 91 -10.11 9.05 -13.95
N GLU A 92 -10.13 7.76 -14.23
CA GLU A 92 -11.27 7.03 -14.78
C GLU A 92 -11.88 6.15 -13.69
N ARG A 93 -13.19 6.31 -13.41
CA ARG A 93 -13.90 5.42 -12.51
C ARG A 93 -14.20 4.12 -13.23
N LEU A 94 -13.76 3.00 -12.67
CA LEU A 94 -13.92 1.70 -13.32
C LEU A 94 -15.35 1.17 -13.22
N ASP A 95 -15.81 0.52 -14.30
CA ASP A 95 -17.10 -0.18 -14.36
C ASP A 95 -16.92 -1.48 -15.18
N PRO A 96 -16.95 -2.67 -14.54
CA PRO A 96 -17.12 -2.88 -13.09
C PRO A 96 -15.92 -2.34 -12.29
N HIS A 97 -16.14 -2.02 -11.01
CA HIS A 97 -15.02 -1.75 -10.07
C HIS A 97 -14.03 -2.91 -10.11
N TYR A 98 -14.57 -4.14 -9.99
CA TYR A 98 -13.80 -5.37 -10.16
C TYR A 98 -14.74 -6.56 -10.40
N ARG A 99 -14.17 -7.63 -10.92
CA ARG A 99 -14.82 -8.92 -11.17
C ARG A 99 -14.26 -9.97 -10.23
N ILE A 100 -15.12 -10.82 -9.67
CA ILE A 100 -14.73 -11.97 -8.86
C ILE A 100 -15.12 -13.25 -9.58
N PHE A 101 -14.16 -14.14 -9.77
CA PHE A 101 -14.40 -15.53 -10.09
C PHE A 101 -14.23 -16.37 -8.82
N PHE A 102 -15.28 -17.04 -8.39
CA PHE A 102 -15.16 -18.05 -7.35
C PHE A 102 -14.80 -19.40 -7.98
N LYS A 103 -13.90 -20.13 -7.34
CA LYS A 103 -13.39 -21.39 -7.90
C LYS A 103 -14.44 -22.52 -7.98
N ASP A 104 -15.66 -22.31 -7.46
CA ASP A 104 -16.81 -23.18 -7.68
C ASP A 104 -17.55 -22.91 -9.01
N GLY A 105 -17.06 -21.95 -9.80
CA GLY A 105 -17.58 -21.59 -11.11
C GLY A 105 -18.57 -20.41 -11.13
N ASP A 106 -18.80 -19.78 -10.00
CA ASP A 106 -19.63 -18.58 -9.91
C ASP A 106 -18.84 -17.31 -10.22
N ARG A 107 -19.54 -16.25 -10.66
CA ARG A 107 -18.94 -14.98 -11.04
C ARG A 107 -19.79 -13.79 -10.59
N VAL A 108 -19.17 -12.77 -10.03
CA VAL A 108 -19.80 -11.55 -9.57
C VAL A 108 -19.04 -10.34 -10.09
N ASP A 109 -19.77 -9.33 -10.55
CA ASP A 109 -19.22 -8.01 -10.86
C ASP A 109 -19.67 -7.03 -9.77
N LEU A 110 -18.74 -6.37 -9.10
CA LEU A 110 -19.02 -5.23 -8.24
C LEU A 110 -18.95 -3.97 -9.09
N VAL A 111 -20.04 -3.20 -9.08
CA VAL A 111 -20.24 -2.08 -10.01
C VAL A 111 -20.42 -0.77 -9.25
N PRO A 112 -20.25 0.41 -9.91
CA PRO A 112 -20.49 1.71 -9.28
C PRO A 112 -21.92 1.92 -8.79
N ASP A 113 -22.90 1.17 -9.31
CA ASP A 113 -24.30 1.26 -8.92
C ASP A 113 -24.57 0.41 -7.67
N LEU A 114 -24.77 1.09 -6.53
CA LEU A 114 -25.04 0.43 -5.25
C LEU A 114 -26.33 -0.39 -5.26
N GLU A 115 -27.38 0.02 -6.00
CA GLU A 115 -28.61 -0.75 -6.10
C GLU A 115 -28.38 -2.08 -6.81
N ALA A 116 -27.56 -2.11 -7.86
CA ALA A 116 -27.19 -3.36 -8.52
C ALA A 116 -26.38 -4.29 -7.59
N ASN A 117 -25.50 -3.72 -6.76
CA ASN A 117 -24.76 -4.49 -5.76
C ASN A 117 -25.72 -5.06 -4.69
N ARG A 118 -26.73 -4.30 -4.24
CA ARG A 118 -27.78 -4.78 -3.32
C ARG A 118 -28.54 -5.96 -3.91
N GLU A 119 -28.97 -5.87 -5.18
CA GLU A 119 -29.64 -6.97 -5.87
C GLU A 119 -28.73 -8.20 -5.95
N THR A 120 -27.45 -8.00 -6.16
CA THR A 120 -26.45 -9.08 -6.16
C THR A 120 -26.39 -9.76 -4.80
N PHE A 121 -26.25 -9.01 -3.71
CA PHE A 121 -26.21 -9.55 -2.34
C PHE A 121 -27.50 -10.29 -1.99
N GLU A 122 -28.67 -9.70 -2.29
CA GLU A 122 -29.98 -10.32 -2.07
C GLU A 122 -30.14 -11.65 -2.83
N SER A 123 -29.46 -11.81 -3.98
CA SER A 123 -29.51 -13.05 -4.77
C SER A 123 -28.80 -14.22 -4.10
N TYR A 124 -27.82 -13.96 -3.24
CA TYR A 124 -27.07 -14.96 -2.47
C TYR A 124 -27.78 -15.31 -1.16
N GLU A 125 -28.36 -14.31 -0.50
CA GLU A 125 -28.95 -14.47 0.84
C GLU A 125 -30.14 -13.51 1.00
N PRO A 126 -31.34 -14.03 1.30
CA PRO A 126 -32.50 -13.17 1.51
C PRO A 126 -32.28 -12.20 2.68
N GLY A 127 -32.45 -10.90 2.43
CA GLY A 127 -32.22 -9.82 3.39
C GLY A 127 -30.81 -9.24 3.35
N ALA A 128 -29.89 -9.84 2.58
CA ALA A 128 -28.50 -9.34 2.49
C ALA A 128 -28.39 -7.97 1.79
N GLY A 129 -29.37 -7.59 0.96
CA GLY A 129 -29.42 -6.25 0.37
C GLY A 129 -29.64 -5.16 1.43
N GLU A 130 -30.52 -5.38 2.42
CA GLU A 130 -30.72 -4.46 3.55
C GLU A 130 -29.53 -4.50 4.51
N ALA A 131 -28.99 -5.69 4.77
CA ALA A 131 -27.78 -5.85 5.60
C ALA A 131 -26.57 -5.13 5.02
N LEU A 132 -26.41 -5.09 3.67
CA LEU A 132 -25.37 -4.34 3.00
C LEU A 132 -25.48 -2.83 3.26
N ASP A 133 -26.70 -2.27 3.22
CA ASP A 133 -26.91 -0.86 3.54
C ASP A 133 -26.48 -0.54 4.98
N GLU A 134 -26.91 -1.35 5.96
CA GLU A 134 -26.55 -1.18 7.37
C GLU A 134 -25.04 -1.32 7.59
N TYR A 135 -24.42 -2.30 6.93
CA TYR A 135 -22.99 -2.53 6.97
C TYR A 135 -22.18 -1.35 6.39
N LEU A 136 -22.61 -0.83 5.23
CA LEU A 136 -21.93 0.31 4.57
C LEU A 136 -22.18 1.63 5.32
N GLU A 137 -23.34 1.82 5.98
CA GLU A 137 -23.56 2.98 6.86
C GLU A 137 -22.59 2.96 8.06
N GLN A 138 -22.40 1.78 8.67
CA GLN A 138 -21.41 1.61 9.73
C GLN A 138 -19.97 1.80 9.23
N ALA A 139 -19.65 1.30 8.04
CA ALA A 139 -18.34 1.48 7.42
C ALA A 139 -18.03 2.95 7.12
N ALA A 140 -19.02 3.70 6.61
CA ALA A 140 -18.90 5.14 6.37
C ALA A 140 -18.66 5.91 7.68
N TYR A 141 -19.44 5.63 8.72
CA TYR A 141 -19.22 6.23 10.04
C TYR A 141 -17.82 5.93 10.58
N THR A 142 -17.36 4.68 10.42
CA THR A 142 -16.01 4.28 10.86
C THR A 142 -14.93 5.00 10.08
N TYR A 143 -15.13 5.20 8.76
CA TYR A 143 -14.22 5.94 7.91
C TYR A 143 -14.12 7.42 8.36
N ASP A 144 -15.25 8.11 8.48
CA ASP A 144 -15.29 9.53 8.86
C ASP A 144 -14.59 9.76 10.21
N VAL A 145 -14.95 8.96 11.23
CA VAL A 145 -14.36 9.06 12.56
C VAL A 145 -12.88 8.64 12.56
N GLY A 146 -12.55 7.59 11.80
CA GLY A 146 -11.18 7.10 11.64
C GLY A 146 -10.27 8.17 11.05
N MET A 147 -10.69 8.76 9.94
CA MET A 147 -9.92 9.82 9.25
C MET A 147 -9.80 11.08 10.10
N GLU A 148 -10.92 11.60 10.65
CA GLU A 148 -10.92 12.87 11.39
C GLU A 148 -10.14 12.81 12.70
N HIS A 149 -10.14 11.64 13.39
CA HIS A 149 -9.64 11.60 14.77
C HIS A 149 -8.46 10.66 15.00
N PHE A 150 -8.10 9.80 14.04
CA PHE A 150 -7.06 8.79 14.27
C PHE A 150 -5.97 8.78 13.20
N VAL A 151 -6.32 8.91 11.93
CA VAL A 151 -5.39 8.71 10.81
C VAL A 151 -4.50 9.94 10.61
N TYR A 152 -5.05 11.15 10.71
CA TYR A 152 -4.33 12.41 10.58
C TYR A 152 -3.72 12.93 11.89
N GLU A 153 -3.62 12.10 12.93
CA GLU A 153 -3.07 12.48 14.21
C GLU A 153 -1.86 11.62 14.59
N ASP A 154 -0.71 12.25 14.89
CA ASP A 154 0.43 11.52 15.47
C ASP A 154 0.13 11.14 16.93
N ARG A 155 -0.51 9.98 17.12
CA ARG A 155 -0.82 9.40 18.43
C ARG A 155 0.27 8.42 18.88
N SER A 156 1.53 8.86 18.83
CA SER A 156 2.68 8.05 19.24
C SER A 156 2.88 7.96 20.76
N ARG A 157 2.07 8.67 21.57
CA ARG A 157 2.20 8.71 23.04
C ARG A 157 0.91 8.28 23.72
N LEU A 158 1.02 7.49 24.81
CA LEU A 158 -0.14 7.05 25.62
C LEU A 158 -1.06 8.20 26.10
N ARG A 159 -0.53 9.40 26.31
CA ARG A 159 -1.31 10.57 26.71
C ARG A 159 -2.27 11.05 25.63
N ASP A 160 -1.96 10.79 24.37
CA ASP A 160 -2.73 11.24 23.21
C ASP A 160 -4.05 10.43 23.05
N PHE A 161 -4.16 9.28 23.77
CA PHE A 161 -5.36 8.47 23.89
C PHE A 161 -6.24 8.79 25.10
N VAL A 162 -5.84 9.71 25.97
CA VAL A 162 -6.62 10.10 27.17
C VAL A 162 -7.56 11.26 26.86
N ASP A 163 -7.84 11.54 25.60
CA ASP A 163 -8.83 12.53 25.20
C ASP A 163 -10.26 11.99 25.43
N LEU A 164 -11.12 12.85 26.00
CA LEU A 164 -12.54 12.53 26.24
C LEU A 164 -13.30 12.23 24.94
N ASP A 165 -12.87 12.81 23.83
CA ASP A 165 -13.46 12.58 22.51
C ASP A 165 -13.10 11.20 21.99
N VAL A 166 -11.86 10.72 22.15
CA VAL A 166 -11.44 9.35 21.83
C VAL A 166 -12.30 8.33 22.59
N LEU A 167 -12.53 8.54 23.90
CA LEU A 167 -13.37 7.65 24.70
C LEU A 167 -14.85 7.66 24.27
N ARG A 168 -15.33 8.79 23.75
CA ARG A 168 -16.69 8.96 23.27
C ARG A 168 -16.90 8.24 21.92
N TYR A 169 -15.94 8.35 20.99
CA TYR A 169 -15.98 7.72 19.68
C TYR A 169 -15.64 6.23 19.75
N ALA A 170 -14.75 5.82 20.64
CA ALA A 170 -14.41 4.41 20.87
C ALA A 170 -15.62 3.51 21.17
N HIS A 171 -16.71 4.08 21.68
CA HIS A 171 -17.93 3.32 21.96
C HIS A 171 -18.78 3.06 20.70
N GLY A 172 -18.62 3.84 19.65
CA GLY A 172 -19.30 3.65 18.34
C GLY A 172 -18.43 2.92 17.31
N LEU A 173 -17.12 2.84 17.55
CA LEU A 173 -16.20 2.09 16.73
C LEU A 173 -16.14 0.65 17.27
N SER A 174 -16.29 -0.33 16.40
CA SER A 174 -16.07 -1.75 16.73
C SER A 174 -14.57 -2.00 16.99
N LEU A 175 -14.00 -1.34 18.02
CA LEU A 175 -12.58 -1.45 18.39
C LEU A 175 -12.22 -2.79 19.02
N LEU A 176 -13.23 -3.56 19.46
CA LEU A 176 -13.04 -4.85 20.11
C LEU A 176 -13.68 -5.93 19.23
N GLY A 177 -12.89 -6.82 18.71
CA GLY A 177 -13.32 -7.92 17.84
C GLY A 177 -12.51 -7.97 16.57
N THR A 178 -12.66 -9.06 15.85
CA THR A 178 -12.03 -9.28 14.55
C THR A 178 -12.95 -8.82 13.43
N MET A 179 -12.39 -8.61 12.26
CA MET A 179 -13.16 -8.33 11.06
C MET A 179 -14.10 -9.49 10.72
N GLN A 180 -13.66 -10.74 10.95
CA GLN A 180 -14.48 -11.93 10.78
C GLN A 180 -15.74 -11.88 11.65
N ASP A 181 -15.59 -11.70 12.98
CA ASP A 181 -16.72 -11.63 13.90
C ASP A 181 -17.72 -10.53 13.47
N HIS A 182 -17.20 -9.36 13.04
CA HIS A 182 -18.01 -8.22 12.62
C HIS A 182 -18.83 -8.51 11.36
N VAL A 183 -18.21 -9.15 10.35
CA VAL A 183 -18.89 -9.46 9.08
C VAL A 183 -19.92 -10.57 9.25
N GLU A 184 -19.66 -11.55 10.12
CA GLU A 184 -20.60 -12.63 10.48
C GLU A 184 -21.87 -12.10 11.17
N ASP A 185 -21.86 -10.91 11.77
CA ASP A 185 -23.04 -10.26 12.33
C ASP A 185 -24.03 -9.76 11.22
N TYR A 186 -23.57 -9.60 9.97
CA TYR A 186 -24.35 -9.08 8.84
C TYR A 186 -24.66 -10.14 7.77
N PHE A 187 -23.74 -11.07 7.50
CA PHE A 187 -23.83 -12.01 6.38
C PHE A 187 -23.52 -13.44 6.83
N ASP A 188 -24.43 -14.37 6.57
CA ASP A 188 -24.22 -15.80 6.80
C ASP A 188 -23.55 -16.48 5.59
N HIS A 189 -23.77 -15.93 4.37
CA HIS A 189 -23.27 -16.54 3.14
C HIS A 189 -21.76 -16.30 2.95
N PRO A 190 -20.90 -17.35 2.80
CA PRO A 190 -19.45 -17.20 2.80
C PRO A 190 -18.92 -16.32 1.66
N LYS A 191 -19.55 -16.32 0.48
CA LYS A 191 -19.13 -15.45 -0.63
C LYS A 191 -19.36 -13.98 -0.33
N LEU A 192 -20.46 -13.63 0.36
CA LEU A 192 -20.71 -12.25 0.78
C LEU A 192 -19.67 -11.79 1.79
N GLN A 193 -19.31 -12.68 2.74
CA GLN A 193 -18.23 -12.42 3.69
C GLN A 193 -16.91 -12.18 2.95
N GLN A 194 -16.56 -13.02 1.97
CA GLN A 194 -15.34 -12.85 1.17
C GLN A 194 -15.35 -11.53 0.39
N ILE A 195 -16.47 -11.14 -0.22
CA ILE A 195 -16.59 -9.88 -0.97
C ILE A 195 -16.27 -8.67 -0.09
N VAL A 196 -16.74 -8.61 1.15
CA VAL A 196 -16.48 -7.46 2.03
C VAL A 196 -15.16 -7.54 2.81
N GLN A 197 -14.46 -8.67 2.74
CA GLN A 197 -13.21 -8.92 3.47
C GLN A 197 -11.96 -8.97 2.57
N TYR A 198 -12.10 -9.11 1.23
CA TYR A 198 -10.93 -9.31 0.36
C TYR A 198 -9.90 -8.17 0.48
N SER A 199 -10.34 -6.96 0.75
CA SER A 199 -9.48 -5.78 0.89
C SER A 199 -8.52 -5.86 2.08
N LEU A 200 -8.75 -6.77 3.05
CA LEU A 200 -7.85 -7.00 4.18
C LEU A 200 -6.46 -7.49 3.75
N VAL A 201 -6.38 -8.16 2.61
CA VAL A 201 -5.10 -8.58 2.02
C VAL A 201 -4.21 -7.36 1.73
N PHE A 202 -4.79 -6.24 1.34
CA PHE A 202 -4.07 -4.97 1.09
C PHE A 202 -3.51 -4.34 2.37
N LEU A 203 -4.09 -4.69 3.53
CA LEU A 203 -3.63 -4.26 4.85
C LEU A 203 -2.62 -5.23 5.48
N GLY A 204 -2.37 -6.35 4.79
CA GLY A 204 -1.50 -7.40 5.28
C GLY A 204 -2.04 -8.15 6.48
N GLY A 205 -3.36 -8.37 6.55
CA GLY A 205 -4.04 -9.10 7.60
C GLY A 205 -4.98 -10.20 7.09
N ALA A 206 -5.35 -11.11 7.97
CA ALA A 206 -6.41 -12.09 7.76
C ALA A 206 -7.68 -11.67 8.51
N PRO A 207 -8.88 -12.10 8.08
CA PRO A 207 -10.14 -11.74 8.73
C PRO A 207 -10.17 -12.00 10.24
N ASN A 208 -9.58 -13.10 10.67
CA ASN A 208 -9.55 -13.56 12.07
C ASN A 208 -8.52 -12.83 12.96
N ASN A 209 -7.57 -12.08 12.40
CA ASN A 209 -6.53 -11.36 13.16
C ASN A 209 -6.52 -9.84 12.97
N THR A 210 -7.34 -9.34 12.06
CA THR A 210 -7.46 -7.91 11.74
C THR A 210 -8.58 -7.28 12.58
N PRO A 211 -8.36 -6.10 13.19
CA PRO A 211 -9.41 -5.40 13.93
C PRO A 211 -10.64 -5.07 13.08
N ALA A 212 -11.84 -5.17 13.67
CA ALA A 212 -13.12 -4.85 13.01
C ALA A 212 -13.21 -3.39 12.52
N LEU A 213 -12.39 -2.49 13.06
CA LEU A 213 -12.24 -1.11 12.59
C LEU A 213 -11.97 -1.02 11.08
N TYR A 214 -11.33 -2.03 10.50
CA TYR A 214 -10.98 -2.04 9.07
C TYR A 214 -12.17 -2.33 8.15
N ASN A 215 -13.42 -2.44 8.68
CA ASN A 215 -14.64 -2.40 7.88
C ASN A 215 -14.76 -1.11 7.08
N LEU A 216 -14.07 -0.02 7.51
CA LEU A 216 -13.96 1.23 6.76
C LEU A 216 -13.51 1.03 5.29
N MET A 217 -12.74 -0.04 5.01
CA MET A 217 -12.32 -0.36 3.64
C MET A 217 -13.50 -0.69 2.73
N SER A 218 -14.62 -1.19 3.26
CA SER A 218 -15.83 -1.41 2.46
C SER A 218 -16.50 -0.09 2.07
N HIS A 219 -16.41 0.98 2.89
CA HIS A 219 -16.81 2.33 2.49
C HIS A 219 -15.94 2.85 1.34
N VAL A 220 -14.63 2.66 1.44
CA VAL A 220 -13.66 3.06 0.39
C VAL A 220 -13.99 2.36 -0.93
N ASP A 221 -14.26 1.07 -0.89
CA ASP A 221 -14.54 0.24 -2.05
C ASP A 221 -15.91 0.57 -2.69
N PHE A 222 -16.99 0.43 -1.94
CA PHE A 222 -18.36 0.54 -2.47
C PHE A 222 -18.79 2.00 -2.67
N ASN A 223 -18.49 2.90 -1.73
CA ASN A 223 -19.02 4.26 -1.75
C ASN A 223 -18.10 5.25 -2.43
N LEU A 224 -16.80 5.27 -2.10
CA LEU A 224 -15.83 6.16 -2.75
C LEU A 224 -15.50 5.65 -4.15
N GLY A 225 -15.38 4.34 -4.32
CA GLY A 225 -15.20 3.68 -5.61
C GLY A 225 -13.75 3.42 -5.97
N VAL A 226 -13.59 2.70 -7.09
CA VAL A 226 -12.29 2.26 -7.62
C VAL A 226 -11.99 3.00 -8.90
N TYR A 227 -10.78 3.56 -9.00
CA TYR A 227 -10.36 4.37 -10.13
C TYR A 227 -9.07 3.84 -10.75
N TYR A 228 -8.87 4.19 -12.01
CA TYR A 228 -7.61 4.05 -12.72
C TYR A 228 -7.06 5.45 -13.04
N PRO A 229 -5.86 5.79 -12.57
CA PRO A 229 -5.20 7.03 -12.94
C PRO A 229 -4.57 6.89 -14.32
N GLU A 230 -4.62 7.95 -15.12
CA GLU A 230 -3.94 8.01 -16.41
C GLU A 230 -2.45 7.66 -16.25
N ASN A 231 -1.95 6.76 -17.06
CA ASN A 231 -0.61 6.19 -16.97
C ASN A 231 -0.37 5.27 -15.72
N GLY A 232 -1.42 4.77 -15.07
CA GLY A 232 -1.33 3.90 -13.89
C GLY A 232 -0.86 4.62 -12.63
N MET A 233 -0.53 3.88 -11.60
CA MET A 233 -0.01 4.44 -10.35
C MET A 233 1.32 5.18 -10.54
N GLY A 234 2.09 4.78 -11.54
CA GLY A 234 3.27 5.53 -11.93
C GLY A 234 2.96 6.96 -12.40
N GLY A 235 1.79 7.21 -13.01
CA GLY A 235 1.32 8.57 -13.36
C GLY A 235 1.05 9.42 -12.13
N VAL A 236 0.56 8.81 -11.04
CA VAL A 236 0.39 9.49 -9.75
C VAL A 236 1.76 9.87 -9.16
N VAL A 237 2.74 8.97 -9.23
CA VAL A 237 4.13 9.27 -8.81
C VAL A 237 4.67 10.46 -9.60
N ASP A 238 4.53 10.44 -10.94
CA ASP A 238 4.99 11.54 -11.79
C ASP A 238 4.33 12.87 -11.39
N GLY A 239 3.03 12.85 -11.05
CA GLY A 239 2.30 14.02 -10.58
C GLY A 239 2.82 14.58 -9.25
N VAL A 240 3.09 13.72 -8.27
CA VAL A 240 3.65 14.12 -6.97
C VAL A 240 5.09 14.64 -7.13
N VAL A 241 5.89 13.98 -7.96
CA VAL A 241 7.27 14.41 -8.27
C VAL A 241 7.26 15.79 -8.95
N ALA A 242 6.40 16.00 -9.96
CA ALA A 242 6.29 17.28 -10.63
C ALA A 242 5.94 18.42 -9.66
N MET A 243 4.99 18.17 -8.73
CA MET A 243 4.66 19.13 -7.68
C MET A 243 5.85 19.37 -6.74
N ALA A 244 6.57 18.33 -6.34
CA ALA A 244 7.75 18.46 -5.49
C ALA A 244 8.87 19.28 -6.16
N GLU A 245 9.11 19.07 -7.46
CA GLU A 245 10.05 19.89 -8.25
C GLU A 245 9.60 21.36 -8.33
N GLU A 246 8.31 21.63 -8.50
CA GLU A 246 7.75 23.00 -8.47
C GLU A 246 7.99 23.66 -7.10
N LEU A 247 7.97 22.91 -6.01
CA LEU A 247 8.28 23.37 -4.65
C LEU A 247 9.80 23.52 -4.39
N GLY A 248 10.65 23.04 -5.30
CA GLY A 248 12.11 23.18 -5.22
C GLY A 248 12.87 21.98 -4.68
N VAL A 249 12.22 20.80 -4.58
CA VAL A 249 12.89 19.55 -4.17
C VAL A 249 13.89 19.10 -5.24
N GLU A 250 15.10 18.72 -4.81
CA GLU A 250 16.14 18.14 -5.67
C GLU A 250 16.14 16.61 -5.56
N PHE A 251 16.13 15.88 -6.70
CA PHE A 251 16.12 14.43 -6.76
C PHE A 251 17.42 13.86 -7.33
N HIS A 252 17.92 12.79 -6.71
CA HIS A 252 19.06 11.99 -7.19
C HIS A 252 18.67 10.51 -7.21
N THR A 253 18.43 9.95 -8.39
CA THR A 253 18.31 8.50 -8.62
C THR A 253 19.68 7.85 -8.73
N ASP A 254 19.76 6.51 -8.63
CA ASP A 254 21.01 5.74 -8.62
C ASP A 254 21.99 6.19 -7.51
N HIS A 255 21.43 6.63 -6.38
CA HIS A 255 22.19 7.09 -5.21
C HIS A 255 21.86 6.28 -3.95
N PRO A 256 22.14 4.96 -3.92
CA PRO A 256 21.89 4.15 -2.73
C PRO A 256 22.71 4.68 -1.54
N VAL A 257 22.01 4.99 -0.45
CA VAL A 257 22.64 5.42 0.80
C VAL A 257 23.26 4.21 1.49
N ALA A 258 24.51 4.34 1.91
CA ALA A 258 25.28 3.32 2.60
C ALA A 258 25.45 3.60 4.10
N GLU A 259 25.32 4.87 4.51
CA GLU A 259 25.57 5.24 5.90
C GLU A 259 24.94 6.59 6.24
N ILE A 260 24.35 6.66 7.44
CA ILE A 260 23.85 7.88 8.07
C ILE A 260 24.56 8.04 9.40
N ARG A 261 25.24 9.16 9.60
CA ARG A 261 25.93 9.51 10.85
C ARG A 261 25.64 10.93 11.27
N GLY A 262 25.63 11.16 12.54
CA GLY A 262 25.52 12.52 13.09
C GLY A 262 24.33 12.68 14.01
N ARG A 263 24.01 13.92 14.27
CA ARG A 263 22.88 14.35 15.12
C ARG A 263 22.39 15.69 14.61
N ASP A 264 21.30 16.18 15.17
CA ASP A 264 20.66 17.44 14.80
C ASP A 264 21.66 18.55 14.47
N GLY A 265 21.50 19.16 13.28
CA GLY A 265 22.37 20.21 12.76
C GLY A 265 23.74 19.78 12.25
N ALA A 266 24.07 18.48 12.23
CA ALA A 266 25.39 17.97 11.85
C ALA A 266 25.40 16.52 11.34
N PHE A 267 24.58 16.22 10.34
CA PHE A 267 24.58 14.89 9.72
C PHE A 267 25.60 14.77 8.58
N ALA A 268 26.02 13.54 8.35
CA ALA A 268 26.72 13.10 7.14
C ALA A 268 26.00 11.87 6.58
N VAL A 269 25.43 12.00 5.39
CA VAL A 269 24.79 10.93 4.64
C VAL A 269 25.71 10.55 3.49
N ARG A 270 26.19 9.29 3.46
CA ARG A 270 27.13 8.79 2.47
C ARG A 270 26.46 7.75 1.58
N THR A 271 26.57 7.91 0.27
CA THR A 271 26.12 6.92 -0.71
C THR A 271 27.16 5.82 -0.93
N GLU A 272 26.75 4.68 -1.49
CA GLU A 272 27.67 3.60 -1.90
C GLU A 272 28.68 4.09 -2.93
N GLY A 273 28.31 5.02 -3.80
CA GLY A 273 29.22 5.68 -4.75
C GLY A 273 30.27 6.63 -4.11
N GLY A 274 30.21 6.82 -2.77
CA GLY A 274 31.11 7.63 -1.99
C GLY A 274 30.83 9.15 -2.03
N ARG A 275 29.68 9.59 -2.59
CA ARG A 275 29.21 10.97 -2.45
C ARG A 275 28.69 11.20 -1.04
N GLU A 276 28.99 12.37 -0.48
CA GLU A 276 28.56 12.76 0.86
C GLU A 276 27.67 13.99 0.79
N PHE A 277 26.62 13.99 1.64
CA PHE A 277 25.71 15.10 1.87
C PHE A 277 25.77 15.48 3.35
N PHE A 278 25.63 16.75 3.67
CA PHE A 278 25.76 17.26 5.03
C PHE A 278 24.53 18.06 5.43
N PRO A 279 23.36 17.40 5.62
CA PRO A 279 22.13 18.06 6.00
C PRO A 279 22.09 18.37 7.50
N ASP A 280 21.17 19.29 7.88
CA ASP A 280 20.81 19.53 9.27
C ASP A 280 19.96 18.41 9.85
N GLU A 281 19.05 17.83 9.05
CA GLU A 281 18.11 16.76 9.43
C GLU A 281 18.05 15.68 8.35
N VAL A 282 17.67 14.47 8.76
CA VAL A 282 17.50 13.32 7.86
C VAL A 282 16.14 12.69 8.07
N VAL A 283 15.45 12.39 6.97
CA VAL A 283 14.23 11.58 6.96
C VAL A 283 14.50 10.29 6.19
N SER A 284 14.16 9.14 6.75
CA SER A 284 14.23 7.87 6.05
C SER A 284 12.83 7.36 5.67
N ASP A 285 12.59 7.20 4.36
CA ASP A 285 11.49 6.48 3.73
C ASP A 285 11.95 5.11 3.20
N ALA A 286 13.22 4.78 3.37
CA ALA A 286 13.71 3.41 3.16
C ALA A 286 13.11 2.46 4.20
N ASP A 287 13.15 1.15 3.94
CA ASP A 287 12.68 0.16 4.90
C ASP A 287 13.26 0.46 6.29
N TYR A 288 12.39 0.54 7.29
CA TYR A 288 12.79 1.01 8.64
C TYR A 288 13.83 0.07 9.27
N ALA A 289 13.60 -1.26 9.14
CA ALA A 289 14.54 -2.24 9.66
C ALA A 289 15.90 -2.14 8.94
N HIS A 290 15.89 -1.96 7.62
CA HIS A 290 17.12 -1.74 6.84
C HIS A 290 17.84 -0.46 7.29
N THR A 291 17.13 0.63 7.48
CA THR A 291 17.74 1.89 7.95
C THR A 291 18.45 1.68 9.28
N GLU A 292 17.79 1.07 10.24
CA GLU A 292 18.38 0.84 11.56
C GLU A 292 19.50 -0.19 11.54
N GLN A 293 19.34 -1.30 10.81
CA GLN A 293 20.31 -2.39 10.87
C GLN A 293 21.51 -2.19 9.96
N GLU A 294 21.35 -1.49 8.83
CA GLU A 294 22.40 -1.37 7.82
C GLU A 294 22.95 0.06 7.65
N LEU A 295 22.11 1.11 7.82
CA LEU A 295 22.55 2.49 7.59
C LEU A 295 23.04 3.19 8.87
N LEU A 296 22.60 2.74 10.05
CA LEU A 296 23.01 3.29 11.34
C LEU A 296 24.04 2.42 12.04
N VAL A 297 24.97 3.06 12.74
CA VAL A 297 25.88 2.34 13.67
C VAL A 297 25.09 1.77 14.86
N PRO A 298 25.52 0.66 15.48
CA PRO A 298 24.75 -0.02 16.52
C PRO A 298 24.32 0.87 17.70
N GLU A 299 25.12 1.85 18.08
CA GLU A 299 24.84 2.78 19.18
C GLU A 299 23.76 3.81 18.87
N ASP A 300 23.40 4.00 17.60
CA ASP A 300 22.38 4.95 17.13
C ASP A 300 21.06 4.26 16.80
N ARG A 301 20.97 2.92 16.92
CA ARG A 301 19.76 2.13 16.69
C ARG A 301 18.83 2.20 17.89
N GLN A 302 17.55 2.41 17.67
CA GLN A 302 16.54 2.32 18.74
C GLN A 302 15.99 0.92 18.92
N TYR A 303 16.07 0.07 17.89
CA TYR A 303 15.67 -1.32 17.91
C TYR A 303 16.82 -2.22 17.45
N ASP A 304 17.00 -3.34 18.15
CA ASP A 304 17.98 -4.36 17.79
C ASP A 304 17.44 -5.36 16.74
N ALA A 305 18.27 -6.29 16.32
CA ALA A 305 17.87 -7.32 15.37
C ALA A 305 16.76 -8.23 15.92
N ASP A 306 16.82 -8.57 17.23
CA ASP A 306 15.84 -9.43 17.88
C ASP A 306 14.43 -8.78 17.87
N TYR A 307 14.36 -7.44 17.97
CA TYR A 307 13.11 -6.71 17.82
C TYR A 307 12.53 -6.94 16.42
N TRP A 308 13.32 -6.70 15.37
CA TRP A 308 12.87 -6.83 13.99
C TRP A 308 12.52 -8.28 13.62
N ASP A 309 13.30 -9.25 14.08
CA ASP A 309 13.05 -10.69 13.87
C ASP A 309 11.75 -11.16 14.54
N SER A 310 11.33 -10.50 15.62
CA SER A 310 10.10 -10.82 16.35
C SER A 310 8.83 -10.16 15.80
N ARG A 311 8.94 -9.33 14.76
CA ARG A 311 7.77 -8.64 14.17
C ARG A 311 6.99 -9.56 13.24
N THR A 312 5.69 -9.31 13.14
CA THR A 312 4.84 -9.91 12.11
C THR A 312 4.87 -8.99 10.90
N TYR A 313 5.45 -9.48 9.82
CA TYR A 313 5.45 -8.75 8.55
C TYR A 313 4.18 -9.05 7.77
N ALA A 314 3.72 -8.06 7.01
CA ALA A 314 2.69 -8.24 6.03
C ALA A 314 3.18 -9.16 4.89
N PRO A 315 2.29 -9.75 4.10
CA PRO A 315 2.67 -10.68 3.06
C PRO A 315 3.75 -10.13 2.13
N SER A 316 4.55 -11.03 1.61
CA SER A 316 5.23 -10.87 0.34
C SER A 316 4.24 -11.15 -0.79
N ALA A 317 4.71 -11.13 -2.03
CA ALA A 317 3.90 -11.49 -3.17
C ALA A 317 4.71 -12.30 -4.19
N PHE A 318 4.03 -13.20 -4.90
CA PHE A 318 4.48 -13.67 -6.19
C PHE A 318 3.78 -12.85 -7.25
N LEU A 319 4.54 -12.08 -8.01
CA LEU A 319 4.07 -11.25 -9.11
C LEU A 319 4.49 -11.89 -10.44
N LEU A 320 3.56 -11.94 -11.37
CA LEU A 320 3.80 -12.45 -12.73
C LEU A 320 3.30 -11.39 -13.71
N TYR A 321 4.23 -10.75 -14.43
CA TYR A 321 3.95 -9.77 -15.46
C TYR A 321 3.95 -10.43 -16.81
N LEU A 322 2.85 -10.33 -17.56
CA LEU A 322 2.63 -11.01 -18.82
C LEU A 322 2.19 -10.06 -19.92
N GLY A 323 2.93 -10.04 -21.03
CA GLY A 323 2.44 -9.55 -22.29
C GLY A 323 1.77 -10.70 -23.06
N VAL A 324 0.51 -10.51 -23.45
CA VAL A 324 -0.32 -11.57 -24.05
C VAL A 324 -0.81 -11.14 -25.43
N GLU A 325 -0.66 -11.99 -26.45
CA GLU A 325 -1.22 -11.76 -27.78
C GLU A 325 -2.76 -11.89 -27.74
N GLY A 326 -3.48 -10.88 -28.27
CA GLY A 326 -4.93 -10.82 -28.30
C GLY A 326 -5.57 -10.41 -26.96
N ASP A 327 -6.89 -10.50 -26.93
CA ASP A 327 -7.71 -10.11 -25.79
C ASP A 327 -7.73 -11.20 -24.71
N VAL A 328 -7.99 -10.80 -23.47
CA VAL A 328 -8.07 -11.71 -22.31
C VAL A 328 -9.48 -11.79 -21.71
N ASP A 329 -10.50 -11.51 -22.53
CA ASP A 329 -11.91 -11.71 -22.13
C ASP A 329 -12.15 -13.12 -21.55
N PRO A 330 -12.88 -13.29 -20.45
CA PRO A 330 -13.72 -12.29 -19.79
C PRO A 330 -13.10 -11.64 -18.54
N LEU A 331 -11.79 -11.39 -18.48
CA LEU A 331 -11.19 -10.65 -17.36
C LEU A 331 -11.63 -9.18 -17.45
N ALA A 332 -11.78 -8.54 -16.29
CA ALA A 332 -11.97 -7.09 -16.17
C ALA A 332 -10.63 -6.41 -15.81
N HIS A 333 -10.59 -5.08 -15.81
CA HIS A 333 -9.41 -4.32 -15.37
C HIS A 333 -8.86 -4.87 -14.05
N HIS A 334 -9.74 -5.01 -13.05
CA HIS A 334 -9.44 -5.71 -11.82
C HIS A 334 -10.26 -7.00 -11.74
N THR A 335 -9.59 -8.11 -11.53
CA THR A 335 -10.23 -9.42 -11.40
C THR A 335 -9.64 -10.15 -10.19
N LEU A 336 -10.52 -10.67 -9.33
CA LEU A 336 -10.15 -11.52 -8.21
C LEU A 336 -10.52 -12.96 -8.52
N VAL A 337 -9.70 -13.91 -8.14
CA VAL A 337 -10.02 -15.34 -8.18
C VAL A 337 -9.91 -15.89 -6.76
N LEU A 338 -11.05 -16.29 -6.21
CA LEU A 338 -11.17 -16.66 -4.81
C LEU A 338 -11.58 -18.13 -4.65
N PRO A 339 -10.87 -18.92 -3.82
CA PRO A 339 -11.32 -20.26 -3.43
C PRO A 339 -12.60 -20.16 -2.59
N THR A 340 -13.37 -21.24 -2.52
CA THR A 340 -14.60 -21.27 -1.70
C THR A 340 -14.29 -21.12 -0.21
N ASP A 341 -13.17 -21.67 0.21
CA ASP A 341 -12.59 -21.53 1.54
C ASP A 341 -11.17 -20.99 1.38
N TRP A 342 -10.90 -19.79 1.87
CA TRP A 342 -9.60 -19.14 1.77
C TRP A 342 -8.79 -19.16 3.07
N ASP A 343 -9.32 -19.75 4.13
CA ASP A 343 -8.64 -19.83 5.42
C ASP A 343 -7.32 -20.60 5.28
N ASP A 344 -7.33 -21.69 4.50
CA ASP A 344 -6.13 -22.47 4.20
C ASP A 344 -5.03 -21.60 3.55
N HIS A 345 -5.39 -20.65 2.68
CA HIS A 345 -4.42 -19.72 2.09
C HIS A 345 -3.87 -18.73 3.14
N PHE A 346 -4.72 -18.16 3.98
CA PHE A 346 -4.24 -17.30 5.08
C PHE A 346 -3.35 -18.05 6.06
N ASP A 347 -3.63 -19.31 6.33
CA ASP A 347 -2.78 -20.16 7.18
C ASP A 347 -1.39 -20.39 6.57
N THR A 348 -1.25 -20.44 5.23
CA THR A 348 0.07 -20.52 4.58
C THR A 348 0.90 -19.23 4.76
N ILE A 349 0.26 -18.08 5.02
CA ILE A 349 0.90 -16.76 5.16
C ILE A 349 1.16 -16.42 6.63
N PHE A 350 0.19 -16.68 7.53
CA PHE A 350 0.21 -16.21 8.92
C PHE A 350 0.21 -17.34 9.95
N GLY A 351 0.09 -18.60 9.52
CA GLY A 351 0.09 -19.78 10.39
C GLY A 351 1.48 -20.17 10.91
N ASP A 352 1.54 -21.30 11.61
CA ASP A 352 2.78 -21.80 12.19
C ASP A 352 3.74 -22.41 11.12
N ASP A 353 3.19 -22.95 10.02
CA ASP A 353 3.93 -23.60 8.93
C ASP A 353 3.80 -22.80 7.63
N LEU A 354 4.62 -21.74 7.47
CA LEU A 354 4.64 -20.87 6.30
C LEU A 354 5.00 -21.65 5.04
N SER A 355 4.20 -21.51 3.99
CA SER A 355 4.39 -22.27 2.75
C SER A 355 3.80 -21.55 1.53
N TRP A 356 4.16 -22.05 0.33
CA TRP A 356 3.49 -21.63 -0.89
C TRP A 356 2.07 -22.24 -0.94
N PRO A 357 1.03 -21.44 -1.25
CA PRO A 357 -0.34 -21.94 -1.30
C PRO A 357 -0.54 -22.96 -2.42
N GLU A 358 -1.28 -24.04 -2.14
CA GLU A 358 -1.66 -25.05 -3.14
C GLU A 358 -2.95 -24.66 -3.89
N ASP A 359 -3.85 -23.94 -3.23
CA ASP A 359 -5.10 -23.38 -3.79
C ASP A 359 -5.16 -21.86 -3.54
N PRO A 360 -4.42 -21.04 -4.33
CA PRO A 360 -4.24 -19.63 -4.03
C PRO A 360 -5.50 -18.80 -4.31
N ALA A 361 -5.82 -17.84 -3.43
CA ALA A 361 -6.53 -16.64 -3.81
C ALA A 361 -5.57 -15.69 -4.51
N TYR A 362 -5.99 -15.05 -5.61
CA TYR A 362 -5.12 -14.14 -6.33
C TYR A 362 -5.88 -13.04 -7.05
N TYR A 363 -5.13 -12.03 -7.41
CA TYR A 363 -5.59 -10.86 -8.14
C TYR A 363 -4.94 -10.81 -9.52
N LEU A 364 -5.74 -10.46 -10.54
CA LEU A 364 -5.32 -10.17 -11.89
C LEU A 364 -5.64 -8.73 -12.23
N CYS A 365 -4.68 -8.02 -12.78
CA CYS A 365 -4.84 -6.65 -13.30
C CYS A 365 -4.61 -6.65 -14.81
N VAL A 366 -5.55 -6.08 -15.54
CA VAL A 366 -5.51 -5.96 -16.99
C VAL A 366 -5.72 -4.51 -17.37
N PRO A 367 -4.72 -3.62 -17.17
CA PRO A 367 -4.87 -2.19 -17.48
C PRO A 367 -5.20 -1.91 -18.94
N SER A 368 -4.84 -2.79 -19.87
CA SER A 368 -5.19 -2.67 -21.30
C SER A 368 -6.71 -2.73 -21.59
N GLU A 369 -7.55 -3.14 -20.63
CA GLU A 369 -9.00 -3.00 -20.72
C GLU A 369 -9.47 -1.53 -20.64
N THR A 370 -8.62 -0.65 -20.11
CA THR A 370 -8.95 0.76 -19.85
C THR A 370 -7.99 1.71 -20.58
N ASP A 371 -6.73 1.32 -20.78
CA ASP A 371 -5.65 2.18 -21.31
C ASP A 371 -4.95 1.51 -22.49
N ASP A 372 -5.23 1.98 -23.70
CA ASP A 372 -4.64 1.48 -24.95
C ASP A 372 -3.11 1.72 -25.05
N THR A 373 -2.51 2.48 -24.12
CA THR A 373 -1.09 2.83 -24.16
C THR A 373 -0.17 1.89 -23.41
N VAL A 374 -0.73 0.94 -22.66
CA VAL A 374 0.04 0.03 -21.79
C VAL A 374 0.50 -1.25 -22.44
N ALA A 375 -0.01 -1.55 -23.64
CA ALA A 375 0.37 -2.73 -24.43
C ALA A 375 0.50 -2.39 -25.91
N PRO A 376 1.28 -3.14 -26.71
CA PRO A 376 1.28 -3.01 -28.16
C PRO A 376 -0.08 -3.32 -28.76
N GLU A 377 -0.40 -2.73 -29.94
CA GLU A 377 -1.63 -3.00 -30.68
C GLU A 377 -1.88 -4.51 -30.85
N GLY A 378 -3.08 -4.97 -30.49
CA GLY A 378 -3.49 -6.38 -30.55
C GLY A 378 -2.91 -7.27 -29.44
N HIS A 379 -2.44 -6.66 -28.36
CA HIS A 379 -1.95 -7.36 -27.19
C HIS A 379 -2.61 -6.80 -25.91
N SER A 380 -2.62 -7.63 -24.87
CA SER A 380 -3.03 -7.24 -23.52
C SER A 380 -1.83 -7.33 -22.56
N ASN A 381 -1.74 -6.42 -21.61
CA ASN A 381 -0.87 -6.61 -20.44
C ASN A 381 -1.69 -7.21 -19.30
N LEU A 382 -1.15 -8.22 -18.67
CA LEU A 382 -1.75 -8.88 -17.52
C LEU A 382 -0.70 -8.99 -16.41
N PHE A 383 -1.05 -8.56 -15.23
CA PHE A 383 -0.23 -8.77 -14.06
C PHE A 383 -1.01 -9.60 -13.04
N ALA A 384 -0.42 -10.70 -12.58
CA ALA A 384 -1.00 -11.54 -11.55
C ALA A 384 -0.26 -11.35 -10.23
N LEU A 385 -1.00 -11.21 -9.14
CA LEU A 385 -0.48 -11.08 -7.78
C LEU A 385 -1.07 -12.17 -6.89
N VAL A 386 -0.19 -12.98 -6.31
CA VAL A 386 -0.55 -13.95 -5.27
C VAL A 386 0.15 -13.54 -3.98
N PRO A 387 -0.59 -13.24 -2.89
CA PRO A 387 0.02 -13.02 -1.59
C PRO A 387 0.62 -14.32 -1.06
N ILE A 388 1.87 -14.24 -0.59
CA ILE A 388 2.62 -15.36 -0.01
C ILE A 388 3.33 -14.92 1.27
N ALA A 389 3.75 -15.87 2.09
CA ALA A 389 4.48 -15.54 3.31
C ALA A 389 5.83 -14.84 3.00
N PRO A 390 6.24 -13.85 3.79
CA PRO A 390 7.59 -13.30 3.71
C PRO A 390 8.64 -14.34 4.11
N GLY A 391 9.85 -14.23 3.57
CA GLY A 391 10.98 -15.09 3.91
C GLY A 391 10.93 -16.51 3.30
N LEU A 392 9.97 -16.82 2.45
CA LEU A 392 9.93 -18.11 1.75
C LEU A 392 11.11 -18.27 0.78
N ASP A 393 11.56 -19.53 0.61
CA ASP A 393 12.45 -19.87 -0.50
C ASP A 393 11.71 -19.69 -1.83
N ASP A 394 12.22 -18.78 -2.65
CA ASP A 394 11.70 -18.44 -3.97
C ASP A 394 12.70 -18.76 -5.08
N SER A 395 13.45 -19.86 -4.92
CA SER A 395 14.39 -20.37 -5.93
C SER A 395 13.73 -20.45 -7.33
N PRO A 396 14.52 -20.32 -8.42
CA PRO A 396 13.97 -20.35 -9.80
C PRO A 396 13.07 -21.56 -10.08
N ALA A 397 13.43 -22.74 -9.54
CA ALA A 397 12.63 -23.95 -9.72
C ALA A 397 11.27 -23.87 -8.99
N ARG A 398 11.23 -23.21 -7.82
CA ARG A 398 9.98 -23.00 -7.07
C ARG A 398 9.08 -22.01 -7.80
N ARG A 399 9.64 -20.91 -8.31
CA ARG A 399 8.90 -19.92 -9.10
C ARG A 399 8.31 -20.52 -10.37
N GLU A 400 9.09 -21.32 -11.12
CA GLU A 400 8.61 -22.00 -12.32
C GLU A 400 7.44 -22.94 -12.00
N GLN A 401 7.57 -23.74 -10.93
CA GLN A 401 6.51 -24.65 -10.49
C GLN A 401 5.23 -23.87 -10.12
N PHE A 402 5.36 -22.77 -9.37
CA PHE A 402 4.22 -21.98 -8.93
C PHE A 402 3.60 -21.17 -10.08
N ARG A 403 4.43 -20.65 -10.98
CA ARG A 403 3.98 -20.03 -12.24
C ARG A 403 3.10 -20.97 -13.06
N ASP A 404 3.51 -22.22 -13.23
CA ASP A 404 2.75 -23.21 -14.00
C ASP A 404 1.42 -23.54 -13.30
N LEU A 405 1.42 -23.69 -11.97
CA LEU A 405 0.21 -23.86 -11.17
C LEU A 405 -0.74 -22.68 -11.38
N LEU A 406 -0.25 -21.44 -11.29
CA LEU A 406 -1.06 -20.23 -11.42
C LEU A 406 -1.67 -20.10 -12.82
N LEU A 407 -0.92 -20.37 -13.87
CA LEU A 407 -1.44 -20.34 -15.25
C LEU A 407 -2.49 -21.42 -15.52
N ASP A 408 -2.32 -22.63 -14.95
CA ASP A 408 -3.33 -23.68 -14.99
C ASP A 408 -4.59 -23.31 -14.21
N ASP A 409 -4.44 -22.66 -13.07
CA ASP A 409 -5.54 -22.20 -12.21
C ASP A 409 -6.34 -21.08 -12.91
N ILE A 410 -5.67 -20.07 -13.48
CA ILE A 410 -6.30 -19.02 -14.28
C ILE A 410 -7.13 -19.63 -15.41
N ALA A 411 -6.55 -20.51 -16.21
CA ALA A 411 -7.25 -21.16 -17.32
C ALA A 411 -8.47 -21.96 -16.85
N THR A 412 -8.37 -22.64 -15.71
CA THR A 412 -9.43 -23.48 -15.15
C THR A 412 -10.62 -22.67 -14.64
N HIS A 413 -10.35 -21.59 -13.89
CA HIS A 413 -11.39 -20.88 -13.14
C HIS A 413 -11.94 -19.65 -13.86
N THR A 414 -11.16 -19.02 -14.74
CA THR A 414 -11.62 -17.88 -15.55
C THR A 414 -12.04 -18.28 -16.97
N GLY A 415 -11.59 -19.43 -17.44
CA GLY A 415 -11.76 -19.87 -18.83
C GLY A 415 -10.77 -19.21 -19.81
N VAL A 416 -9.79 -18.44 -19.32
CA VAL A 416 -8.81 -17.71 -20.13
C VAL A 416 -7.48 -18.47 -20.15
N ASP A 417 -7.25 -19.25 -21.20
CA ASP A 417 -5.97 -19.93 -21.42
C ASP A 417 -5.03 -19.02 -22.23
N ILE A 418 -4.01 -18.50 -21.56
CA ILE A 418 -3.03 -17.57 -22.16
C ILE A 418 -1.68 -18.21 -22.47
N ARG A 419 -1.43 -19.46 -22.06
CA ARG A 419 -0.11 -20.12 -22.07
C ARG A 419 0.59 -20.08 -23.43
N ASP A 420 -0.14 -20.34 -24.50
CA ASP A 420 0.39 -20.34 -25.89
C ASP A 420 0.46 -18.92 -26.50
N ARG A 421 -0.03 -17.89 -25.79
CA ARG A 421 -0.13 -16.50 -26.24
C ARG A 421 0.79 -15.54 -25.50
N ILE A 422 1.56 -16.04 -24.52
CA ILE A 422 2.53 -15.22 -23.76
C ILE A 422 3.68 -14.85 -24.68
N VAL A 423 3.91 -13.55 -24.87
CA VAL A 423 5.02 -12.98 -25.67
C VAL A 423 6.05 -12.27 -24.82
N PHE A 424 5.69 -11.88 -23.59
CA PHE A 424 6.57 -11.34 -22.56
C PHE A 424 6.21 -11.95 -21.22
N GLU A 425 7.22 -12.27 -20.40
CA GLU A 425 7.03 -12.81 -19.07
C GLU A 425 8.17 -12.36 -18.15
N GLU A 426 7.82 -11.84 -16.97
CA GLU A 426 8.75 -11.57 -15.89
C GLU A 426 8.12 -11.90 -14.53
N THR A 427 8.90 -12.44 -13.62
CA THR A 427 8.48 -12.76 -12.25
C THR A 427 9.19 -11.87 -11.26
N PHE A 428 8.49 -11.47 -10.19
CA PHE A 428 9.03 -10.68 -9.08
C PHE A 428 8.48 -11.26 -7.77
N SER A 429 9.35 -11.54 -6.80
CA SER A 429 8.93 -12.22 -5.57
C SER A 429 9.81 -11.82 -4.38
N VAL A 430 9.89 -12.65 -3.35
CA VAL A 430 10.59 -12.39 -2.07
C VAL A 430 11.99 -11.83 -2.27
N SER A 431 12.80 -12.44 -3.15
CA SER A 431 14.19 -12.01 -3.40
C SER A 431 14.24 -10.60 -3.98
N GLU A 432 13.41 -10.29 -4.98
CA GLU A 432 13.43 -8.96 -5.63
C GLU A 432 12.88 -7.86 -4.70
N PHE A 433 11.87 -8.17 -3.84
CA PHE A 433 11.47 -7.23 -2.79
C PHE A 433 12.62 -6.91 -1.86
N GLY A 434 13.42 -7.91 -1.46
CA GLY A 434 14.62 -7.73 -0.67
C GLY A 434 15.70 -6.92 -1.40
N GLU A 435 16.01 -7.25 -2.66
CA GLU A 435 17.06 -6.61 -3.44
C GLU A 435 16.68 -5.20 -3.87
N ARG A 436 15.47 -5.00 -4.42
CA ARG A 436 15.07 -3.70 -4.98
C ARG A 436 14.69 -2.69 -3.91
N TYR A 437 14.00 -3.12 -2.85
CA TYR A 437 13.44 -2.22 -1.83
C TYR A 437 14.08 -2.37 -0.45
N ASN A 438 15.10 -3.20 -0.31
CA ASN A 438 15.73 -3.55 0.98
C ASN A 438 14.71 -4.06 2.02
N SER A 439 13.59 -4.63 1.56
CA SER A 439 12.49 -5.06 2.42
C SER A 439 12.89 -6.19 3.34
N MET A 440 12.65 -6.02 4.63
CA MET A 440 12.92 -7.07 5.62
C MET A 440 12.13 -8.35 5.30
N GLN A 441 12.80 -9.50 5.19
CA GLN A 441 12.23 -10.78 4.78
C GLN A 441 11.49 -10.75 3.41
N GLY A 442 11.75 -9.75 2.57
CA GLY A 442 11.08 -9.60 1.28
C GLY A 442 9.59 -9.29 1.37
N THR A 443 9.11 -8.66 2.45
CA THR A 443 7.71 -8.21 2.54
C THR A 443 7.39 -7.18 1.45
N ALA A 444 6.23 -7.33 0.82
CA ALA A 444 5.77 -6.35 -0.16
C ALA A 444 5.25 -5.05 0.49
N LEU A 445 4.80 -5.09 1.74
CA LEU A 445 4.02 -4.03 2.37
C LEU A 445 4.66 -3.44 3.63
N GLY A 446 5.49 -4.20 4.37
CA GLY A 446 6.10 -3.79 5.63
C GLY A 446 5.46 -4.49 6.84
N LEU A 447 5.28 -3.79 7.98
CA LEU A 447 4.69 -4.38 9.18
C LEU A 447 3.18 -4.61 9.05
N ALA A 448 2.71 -5.81 9.37
CA ALA A 448 1.28 -6.17 9.37
C ALA A 448 0.47 -5.33 10.38
N HIS A 449 -0.82 -5.11 10.05
CA HIS A 449 -1.77 -4.40 10.92
C HIS A 449 -2.42 -5.33 11.94
N THR A 450 -1.60 -5.97 12.78
CA THR A 450 -2.11 -6.75 13.90
C THR A 450 -2.46 -5.86 15.09
N LEU A 451 -3.29 -6.34 16.02
CA LEU A 451 -3.65 -5.61 17.25
C LEU A 451 -2.43 -5.14 18.07
N ARG A 452 -1.27 -5.78 17.90
CA ARG A 452 -0.02 -5.46 18.62
C ARG A 452 0.95 -4.63 17.81
N GLN A 453 0.61 -4.28 16.57
CA GLN A 453 1.45 -3.53 15.64
C GLN A 453 0.68 -2.43 14.92
N THR A 454 -0.41 -1.93 15.50
CA THR A 454 -1.19 -0.82 14.97
C THR A 454 -1.11 0.38 15.90
N SER A 455 -1.34 1.59 15.36
CA SER A 455 -1.34 2.86 16.09
C SER A 455 -0.06 3.05 16.94
N LEU A 456 -0.18 3.31 18.24
CA LEU A 456 0.93 3.56 19.18
C LEU A 456 1.99 2.43 19.28
N PHE A 457 1.70 1.25 18.75
CA PHE A 457 2.65 0.13 18.75
C PHE A 457 3.49 0.06 17.48
N ARG A 458 3.26 0.95 16.51
CA ARG A 458 4.14 1.09 15.36
C ARG A 458 5.40 1.87 15.72
N PRO A 459 6.51 1.68 14.98
CA PRO A 459 7.69 2.50 15.14
C PRO A 459 7.37 4.00 15.00
N PRO A 460 7.96 4.87 15.80
CA PRO A 460 7.67 6.30 15.81
C PRO A 460 8.23 7.02 14.58
N HIS A 461 7.67 8.19 14.26
CA HIS A 461 8.18 9.07 13.21
C HIS A 461 9.54 9.73 13.55
N ALA A 462 9.85 9.93 14.81
CA ALA A 462 11.11 10.50 15.26
C ALA A 462 11.96 9.45 15.96
N SER A 463 13.26 9.40 15.65
CA SER A 463 14.20 8.56 16.40
C SER A 463 14.21 8.96 17.88
N THR A 464 14.19 7.96 18.74
CA THR A 464 14.31 8.17 20.21
C THR A 464 15.76 8.22 20.69
N VAL A 465 16.72 7.98 19.79
CA VAL A 465 18.16 7.86 20.08
C VAL A 465 18.98 8.96 19.38
N VAL A 466 18.60 9.29 18.16
CA VAL A 466 19.32 10.27 17.31
C VAL A 466 18.44 11.46 17.05
N ASP A 467 18.71 12.58 17.72
CA ASP A 467 18.01 13.84 17.47
C ASP A 467 18.22 14.30 16.03
N GLY A 468 17.14 14.71 15.35
CA GLY A 468 17.15 15.16 13.95
C GLY A 468 17.05 14.03 12.90
N LEU A 469 16.91 12.77 13.33
CA LEU A 469 16.61 11.64 12.45
C LEU A 469 15.13 11.27 12.57
N TYR A 470 14.46 11.20 11.42
CA TYR A 470 13.04 10.89 11.31
C TYR A 470 12.76 9.75 10.34
N PHE A 471 11.57 9.16 10.43
CA PHE A 471 11.11 8.05 9.60
C PHE A 471 9.70 8.32 9.08
N THR A 472 9.43 7.84 7.87
CA THR A 472 8.12 7.96 7.23
C THR A 472 7.77 6.69 6.46
N GLY A 473 6.52 6.61 5.97
CA GLY A 473 6.06 5.51 5.13
C GLY A 473 5.36 4.38 5.88
N SER A 474 5.31 3.19 5.30
CA SER A 474 4.43 2.10 5.73
C SER A 474 4.73 1.48 7.11
N TYR A 475 5.90 1.72 7.67
CA TYR A 475 6.27 1.22 9.01
C TYR A 475 5.78 2.13 10.14
N THR A 476 5.62 3.41 9.89
CA THR A 476 5.10 4.39 10.85
C THR A 476 3.58 4.47 10.81
N THR A 477 2.97 5.33 11.63
CA THR A 477 1.54 5.62 11.53
C THR A 477 1.23 6.46 10.27
N PRO A 478 0.06 6.32 9.64
CA PRO A 478 -1.00 5.38 9.97
C PRO A 478 -0.75 3.95 9.51
N GLY A 479 0.19 3.68 8.59
CA GLY A 479 0.63 2.35 8.20
C GLY A 479 0.67 2.08 6.70
N ILE A 480 0.24 0.87 6.29
CA ILE A 480 0.30 0.37 4.92
C ILE A 480 -0.75 1.07 4.04
N GLY A 481 -0.37 1.33 2.78
CA GLY A 481 -1.22 1.89 1.72
C GLY A 481 -0.66 3.17 1.14
N VAL A 482 -0.89 3.43 -0.15
CA VAL A 482 -0.40 4.65 -0.82
C VAL A 482 -0.97 5.91 -0.15
N PRO A 483 -2.31 6.01 0.08
CA PRO A 483 -2.88 7.15 0.80
C PRO A 483 -2.31 7.29 2.21
N MET A 484 -2.13 6.17 2.92
CA MET A 484 -1.56 6.17 4.28
C MET A 484 -0.11 6.64 4.30
N CYS A 485 0.68 6.32 3.27
CA CYS A 485 2.05 6.80 3.16
C CYS A 485 2.10 8.32 2.89
N LEU A 486 1.17 8.88 2.11
CA LEU A 486 1.06 10.34 1.96
C LEU A 486 0.80 11.03 3.31
N ILE A 487 -0.14 10.50 4.09
CA ILE A 487 -0.46 11.01 5.43
C ILE A 487 0.73 10.81 6.38
N SER A 488 1.43 9.67 6.32
CA SER A 488 2.65 9.46 7.10
C SER A 488 3.71 10.53 6.82
N GLY A 489 3.85 10.94 5.56
CA GLY A 489 4.77 12.01 5.16
C GLY A 489 4.39 13.35 5.78
N GLN A 490 3.12 13.70 5.79
CA GLN A 490 2.59 14.89 6.45
C GLN A 490 2.90 14.86 7.96
N LEU A 491 2.52 13.77 8.64
CA LEU A 491 2.75 13.60 10.08
C LEU A 491 4.24 13.71 10.46
N THR A 492 5.12 13.16 9.61
CA THR A 492 6.57 13.28 9.80
C THR A 492 7.04 14.73 9.72
N ALA A 493 6.59 15.46 8.70
CA ALA A 493 6.95 16.87 8.53
C ALA A 493 6.40 17.74 9.66
N GLU A 494 5.16 17.53 10.12
CA GLU A 494 4.57 18.20 11.29
C GLU A 494 5.35 17.90 12.57
N ARG A 495 5.77 16.63 12.73
CA ARG A 495 6.60 16.23 13.87
C ARG A 495 7.93 16.96 13.88
N MET A 496 8.61 17.07 12.73
CA MET A 496 9.84 17.86 12.58
C MET A 496 9.65 19.33 12.93
N ALA A 497 8.49 19.91 12.63
CA ALA A 497 8.17 21.29 12.99
C ALA A 497 7.95 21.47 14.50
N THR A 498 7.38 20.49 15.20
CA THR A 498 7.02 20.59 16.62
C THR A 498 8.15 20.24 17.60
N GLU A 499 9.18 19.51 17.19
CA GLU A 499 10.33 19.13 18.03
C GLU A 499 11.48 20.15 18.02
N ARG A 500 11.25 21.32 17.48
CA ARG A 500 12.18 22.45 17.37
C ARG A 500 12.30 23.29 18.64
#